data_c809b50806f0590846e48b3d262959dc
#
_entry.id   c809b50806f0590846e48b3d262959dc
#
_cell.length_a   1.000
_cell.length_b   1.000
_cell.length_c   1.000
_cell.angle_alpha   90.00
_cell.angle_beta   90.00
_cell.angle_gamma   90.00
#
_symmetry.space_group_name_H-M   'P 1'
#
loop_
_entity.id
_entity.type
_entity.pdbx_description
1 polymer ?
#
loop_
_entity_poly.entity_id
_entity_poly.type
_entity_poly.pdbx_seq_one_letter_code
_entity_poly.pdbx_strand_id
1 'polypeptide(L)'
;MVNQSETTAERTGFWDNISEYEVDPSWENGLSEEYLEYRRKFEQAKNQAYKGKFPISIEIEASYFCNLKCPFCAREANVGDRDVGHMSEDLWKKILDESRENGLKAILMDHEGESLMNPRFFQMVEEAKEAGIIDIWLHTNANLLTPEISERLIDSGITKINFSIDATTEKTYDKLRVGGDFIFERYSVFSWSCSLT
;
A
#
# COMPACT_ATOMS: atom_id res chain seq x y z
N MET A 1 -14.62 34.71 34.82
CA MET A 1 -14.42 33.37 35.46
C MET A 1 -15.38 32.42 34.77
N VAL A 2 -14.88 31.75 33.74
CA VAL A 2 -15.65 30.70 33.03
C VAL A 2 -15.21 29.38 33.61
N ASN A 3 -16.18 28.64 34.12
CA ASN A 3 -16.03 27.41 34.84
C ASN A 3 -15.55 26.29 33.88
N GLN A 4 -14.31 25.81 34.03
CA GLN A 4 -13.77 24.65 33.33
C GLN A 4 -14.09 23.36 34.12
N SER A 5 -15.31 22.90 34.06
CA SER A 5 -15.68 21.60 34.58
C SER A 5 -16.83 21.05 33.74
N GLU A 6 -16.49 20.40 32.69
CA GLU A 6 -17.28 19.48 31.85
C GLU A 6 -16.41 19.26 30.59
N THR A 7 -15.99 18.12 30.23
CA THR A 7 -16.48 16.77 30.17
C THR A 7 -15.32 15.88 29.73
N THR A 8 -14.74 15.13 30.59
CA THR A 8 -14.15 13.87 30.17
C THR A 8 -15.31 12.90 29.95
N ALA A 9 -15.94 12.99 28.81
CA ALA A 9 -16.75 11.88 28.33
C ALA A 9 -15.78 10.69 28.20
N GLU A 10 -15.97 9.71 29.07
CA GLU A 10 -15.33 8.42 28.93
C GLU A 10 -15.62 7.91 27.52
N ARG A 11 -14.61 7.97 26.66
CA ARG A 11 -14.61 7.25 25.38
C ARG A 11 -14.41 5.76 25.69
N THR A 12 -15.35 5.13 26.33
CA THR A 12 -15.49 3.68 26.33
C THR A 12 -16.01 3.31 24.94
N GLY A 13 -15.12 3.33 23.96
CA GLY A 13 -15.44 3.06 22.58
C GLY A 13 -14.79 1.78 22.13
N PHE A 14 -15.32 1.24 21.05
CA PHE A 14 -14.83 0.12 20.26
C PHE A 14 -13.28 0.05 20.13
N TRP A 15 -12.58 1.19 20.23
CA TRP A 15 -11.13 1.30 20.11
C TRP A 15 -10.36 0.85 21.37
N ASP A 16 -10.96 0.87 22.55
CA ASP A 16 -10.29 0.46 23.80
C ASP A 16 -10.13 -1.07 23.88
N ASN A 17 -10.90 -1.82 23.10
CA ASN A 17 -10.80 -3.27 22.97
C ASN A 17 -9.85 -3.75 21.85
N ILE A 18 -9.35 -2.85 21.01
CA ILE A 18 -8.43 -3.23 19.91
C ILE A 18 -7.00 -3.40 20.40
N SER A 19 -6.64 -2.81 21.54
CA SER A 19 -5.29 -2.93 22.12
C SER A 19 -4.97 -4.32 22.69
N GLU A 20 -5.97 -5.21 22.81
CA GLU A 20 -5.83 -6.56 23.36
C GLU A 20 -5.88 -7.68 22.31
N TYR A 21 -5.86 -7.36 21.01
CA TYR A 21 -5.62 -8.39 20.01
C TYR A 21 -4.14 -8.83 20.10
N GLU A 22 -3.89 -9.87 20.86
CA GLU A 22 -2.67 -10.64 20.72
C GLU A 22 -2.64 -11.17 19.28
N VAL A 23 -1.76 -10.59 18.46
CA VAL A 23 -1.50 -11.13 17.13
C VAL A 23 -0.92 -12.51 17.34
N ASP A 24 -1.62 -13.54 16.88
CA ASP A 24 -1.12 -14.91 16.96
C ASP A 24 0.27 -14.95 16.30
N PRO A 25 1.35 -15.24 17.07
CA PRO A 25 2.70 -15.26 16.51
C PRO A 25 2.91 -16.39 15.50
N SER A 26 1.93 -17.28 15.31
CA SER A 26 2.01 -18.36 14.32
C SER A 26 2.11 -17.84 12.88
N TRP A 27 1.73 -16.60 12.59
CA TRP A 27 1.93 -15.98 11.28
C TRP A 27 3.42 -15.84 10.89
N GLU A 28 4.31 -15.82 11.88
CA GLU A 28 5.77 -15.83 11.65
C GLU A 28 6.30 -17.20 11.20
N ASN A 29 5.53 -18.26 11.42
CA ASN A 29 5.93 -19.61 11.05
C ASN A 29 6.03 -19.73 9.51
N GLY A 30 7.21 -20.07 9.04
CA GLY A 30 7.50 -20.21 7.62
C GLY A 30 8.10 -18.97 6.95
N LEU A 31 8.22 -17.83 7.68
CA LEU A 31 8.94 -16.68 7.17
C LEU A 31 10.47 -16.89 7.26
N SER A 32 11.19 -16.31 6.30
CA SER A 32 12.65 -16.40 6.32
C SER A 32 13.25 -15.53 7.45
N GLU A 33 14.41 -15.94 7.97
CA GLU A 33 15.14 -15.14 8.98
C GLU A 33 15.45 -13.74 8.44
N GLU A 34 15.72 -13.59 7.16
CA GLU A 34 15.96 -12.30 6.51
C GLU A 34 14.71 -11.40 6.60
N TYR A 35 13.52 -11.94 6.38
CA TYR A 35 12.26 -11.20 6.49
C TYR A 35 12.01 -10.78 7.95
N LEU A 36 12.21 -11.68 8.91
CA LEU A 36 12.05 -11.38 10.33
C LEU A 36 13.02 -10.29 10.81
N GLU A 37 14.27 -10.34 10.36
CA GLU A 37 15.27 -9.30 10.68
C GLU A 37 14.89 -7.94 10.06
N TYR A 38 14.41 -7.94 8.81
CA TYR A 38 13.87 -6.74 8.19
C TYR A 38 12.71 -6.17 9.02
N ARG A 39 11.76 -7.01 9.46
CA ARG A 39 10.61 -6.56 10.25
C ARG A 39 11.03 -5.98 11.60
N ARG A 40 12.00 -6.58 12.28
CA ARG A 40 12.58 -6.00 13.53
C ARG A 40 13.14 -4.60 13.31
N LYS A 41 13.90 -4.40 12.22
CA LYS A 41 14.44 -3.08 11.87
C LYS A 41 13.33 -2.08 11.49
N PHE A 42 12.31 -2.54 10.79
CA PHE A 42 11.15 -1.72 10.42
C PHE A 42 10.43 -1.19 11.68
N GLU A 43 10.19 -2.04 12.67
CA GLU A 43 9.60 -1.61 13.96
C GLU A 43 10.52 -0.64 14.72
N GLN A 44 11.84 -0.86 14.69
CA GLN A 44 12.79 0.11 15.24
C GLN A 44 12.72 1.47 14.53
N ALA A 45 12.53 1.48 13.19
CA ALA A 45 12.39 2.71 12.42
C ALA A 45 11.12 3.47 12.80
N LYS A 46 9.99 2.78 12.95
CA LYS A 46 8.71 3.38 13.41
C LYS A 46 8.86 4.07 14.76
N ASN A 47 9.64 3.47 15.66
CA ASN A 47 9.91 4.00 17.00
C ASN A 47 11.12 4.95 17.04
N GLN A 48 11.62 5.41 15.90
CA GLN A 48 12.79 6.29 15.75
C GLN A 48 14.09 5.74 16.38
N ALA A 49 14.15 4.43 16.62
CA ALA A 49 15.29 3.75 17.20
C ALA A 49 16.30 3.23 16.16
N TYR A 50 15.91 3.15 14.91
CA TYR A 50 16.79 2.73 13.81
C TYR A 50 17.83 3.79 13.50
N LYS A 51 19.11 3.40 13.45
CA LYS A 51 20.26 4.28 13.22
C LYS A 51 20.99 3.95 11.91
N GLY A 52 20.34 3.26 10.97
CA GLY A 52 20.91 2.95 9.67
C GLY A 52 21.18 4.20 8.84
N LYS A 53 22.13 4.09 7.90
CA LYS A 53 22.51 5.18 6.98
C LYS A 53 21.60 5.25 5.75
N PHE A 54 20.84 4.19 5.47
CA PHE A 54 19.95 4.07 4.33
C PHE A 54 18.54 3.69 4.82
N PRO A 55 17.47 4.11 4.15
CA PRO A 55 16.12 3.73 4.55
C PRO A 55 15.91 2.20 4.47
N ILE A 56 15.06 1.68 5.35
CA ILE A 56 14.67 0.26 5.35
C ILE A 56 13.62 -0.02 4.30
N SER A 57 12.75 0.96 4.08
CA SER A 57 11.66 0.95 3.09
C SER A 57 11.58 2.30 2.42
N ILE A 58 11.14 2.30 1.18
CA ILE A 58 10.76 3.51 0.44
C ILE A 58 9.36 3.37 -0.10
N GLU A 59 8.69 4.49 -0.23
CA GLU A 59 7.44 4.61 -0.96
C GLU A 59 7.72 5.22 -2.33
N ILE A 60 7.14 4.65 -3.36
CA ILE A 60 7.32 5.10 -4.74
C ILE A 60 5.98 5.29 -5.43
N GLU A 61 5.88 6.32 -6.22
CA GLU A 61 4.76 6.53 -7.13
C GLU A 61 5.08 5.94 -8.50
N ALA A 62 4.66 4.69 -8.73
CA ALA A 62 4.88 4.02 -10.02
C ALA A 62 4.13 4.72 -11.15
N SER A 63 2.97 5.32 -10.86
CA SER A 63 2.14 6.08 -11.79
C SER A 63 1.39 7.18 -11.07
N TYR A 64 1.47 8.42 -11.56
CA TYR A 64 0.61 9.52 -11.13
C TYR A 64 -0.78 9.45 -11.77
N PHE A 65 -0.95 8.70 -12.87
CA PHE A 65 -2.28 8.46 -13.41
C PHE A 65 -3.14 7.63 -12.47
N CYS A 66 -4.42 7.98 -12.39
CA CYS A 66 -5.42 7.22 -11.68
C CYS A 66 -6.70 7.17 -12.50
N ASN A 67 -7.37 6.04 -12.54
CA ASN A 67 -8.66 5.84 -13.19
C ASN A 67 -9.84 6.37 -12.37
N LEU A 68 -9.63 6.87 -11.14
CA LEU A 68 -10.63 7.48 -10.28
C LEU A 68 -10.37 8.99 -10.06
N LYS A 69 -11.42 9.69 -9.62
CA LYS A 69 -11.43 11.13 -9.29
C LYS A 69 -12.03 11.35 -7.89
N CYS A 70 -11.41 10.73 -6.89
CA CYS A 70 -11.89 10.79 -5.50
C CYS A 70 -11.81 12.23 -4.97
N PRO A 71 -12.91 12.85 -4.49
CA PRO A 71 -12.94 14.27 -4.12
C PRO A 71 -12.08 14.62 -2.89
N PHE A 72 -11.66 13.62 -2.12
CA PHE A 72 -10.76 13.79 -0.96
C PHE A 72 -9.30 13.50 -1.29
N CYS A 73 -8.97 13.10 -2.53
CA CYS A 73 -7.61 12.78 -2.92
C CYS A 73 -6.80 14.05 -3.14
N ALA A 74 -5.59 14.09 -2.56
CA ALA A 74 -4.67 15.21 -2.73
C ALA A 74 -4.29 15.43 -4.20
N ARG A 75 -4.28 14.36 -5.02
CA ARG A 75 -4.04 14.45 -6.46
C ARG A 75 -5.05 15.36 -7.17
N GLU A 76 -6.34 15.23 -6.85
CA GLU A 76 -7.38 16.07 -7.47
C GLU A 76 -7.26 17.56 -7.06
N ALA A 77 -6.73 17.84 -5.88
CA ALA A 77 -6.47 19.20 -5.41
C ALA A 77 -5.22 19.83 -6.07
N ASN A 78 -4.27 19.00 -6.54
CA ASN A 78 -2.94 19.44 -6.98
C ASN A 78 -2.70 19.29 -8.50
N VAL A 79 -3.74 19.02 -9.30
CA VAL A 79 -3.65 18.70 -10.75
C VAL A 79 -3.01 19.83 -11.61
N GLY A 80 -2.69 21.00 -11.05
CA GLY A 80 -2.15 22.12 -11.85
C GLY A 80 -0.62 22.21 -11.97
N ASP A 81 0.15 21.61 -11.06
CA ASP A 81 1.56 21.95 -10.85
C ASP A 81 2.55 20.77 -10.96
N ARG A 82 2.11 19.60 -11.36
CA ARG A 82 2.97 18.41 -11.41
C ARG A 82 3.08 17.81 -12.81
N ASP A 83 4.25 17.28 -13.13
CA ASP A 83 4.44 16.45 -14.31
C ASP A 83 3.63 15.15 -14.14
N VAL A 84 2.55 15.04 -14.89
CA VAL A 84 1.68 13.85 -14.88
C VAL A 84 2.30 12.76 -15.74
N GLY A 85 2.52 11.59 -15.17
CA GLY A 85 3.15 10.49 -15.91
C GLY A 85 3.34 9.21 -15.11
N HIS A 86 4.07 8.31 -15.72
CA HIS A 86 4.61 7.13 -15.06
C HIS A 86 6.05 7.39 -14.63
N MET A 87 6.50 6.67 -13.61
CA MET A 87 7.92 6.69 -13.23
C MET A 87 8.79 6.34 -14.45
N SER A 88 9.83 7.16 -14.69
CA SER A 88 10.75 6.91 -15.80
C SER A 88 11.63 5.69 -15.54
N GLU A 89 12.04 5.02 -16.61
CA GLU A 89 12.95 3.87 -16.51
C GLU A 89 14.28 4.23 -15.87
N ASP A 90 14.82 5.41 -16.19
CA ASP A 90 16.10 5.87 -15.64
C ASP A 90 16.01 6.08 -14.12
N LEU A 91 14.91 6.69 -13.64
CA LEU A 91 14.70 6.85 -12.21
C LEU A 91 14.53 5.50 -11.52
N TRP A 92 13.72 4.61 -12.11
CA TRP A 92 13.51 3.28 -11.57
C TRP A 92 14.82 2.49 -11.48
N LYS A 93 15.61 2.49 -12.54
CA LYS A 93 16.93 1.85 -12.57
C LYS A 93 17.85 2.41 -11.49
N LYS A 94 17.91 3.73 -11.33
CA LYS A 94 18.69 4.38 -10.26
C LYS A 94 18.27 3.89 -8.88
N ILE A 95 16.94 3.81 -8.60
CA ILE A 95 16.40 3.30 -7.33
C ILE A 95 16.88 1.86 -7.11
N LEU A 96 16.81 1.00 -8.12
CA LEU A 96 17.24 -0.39 -8.01
C LEU A 96 18.76 -0.52 -7.77
N ASP A 97 19.58 0.28 -8.45
CA ASP A 97 21.03 0.26 -8.26
C ASP A 97 21.39 0.69 -6.83
N GLU A 98 20.81 1.78 -6.33
CA GLU A 98 20.99 2.21 -4.94
C GLU A 98 20.45 1.19 -3.93
N SER A 99 19.37 0.51 -4.27
CA SER A 99 18.78 -0.57 -3.45
C SER A 99 19.73 -1.76 -3.30
N ARG A 100 20.35 -2.20 -4.39
CA ARG A 100 21.35 -3.28 -4.38
C ARG A 100 22.57 -2.92 -3.55
N GLU A 101 23.07 -1.69 -3.72
CA GLU A 101 24.27 -1.22 -3.01
C GLU A 101 24.05 -1.09 -1.50
N ASN A 102 22.85 -0.70 -1.07
CA ASN A 102 22.57 -0.35 0.32
C ASN A 102 21.66 -1.36 1.04
N GLY A 103 21.18 -2.41 0.34
CA GLY A 103 20.39 -3.48 0.93
C GLY A 103 18.98 -3.05 1.34
N LEU A 104 18.30 -2.22 0.52
CA LEU A 104 16.87 -1.92 0.70
C LEU A 104 16.06 -3.22 0.72
N LYS A 105 15.10 -3.32 1.65
CA LYS A 105 14.32 -4.55 1.82
C LYS A 105 12.86 -4.40 1.45
N ALA A 106 12.33 -3.19 1.43
CA ALA A 106 10.92 -3.00 1.13
C ALA A 106 10.65 -1.81 0.20
N ILE A 107 9.67 -1.99 -0.68
CA ILE A 107 9.08 -0.94 -1.51
C ILE A 107 7.57 -0.95 -1.35
N LEU A 108 7.01 0.23 -1.11
CA LEU A 108 5.58 0.49 -1.16
C LEU A 108 5.27 1.13 -2.52
N MET A 109 4.53 0.42 -3.36
CA MET A 109 4.03 0.94 -4.65
C MET A 109 2.68 1.59 -4.40
N ASP A 110 2.73 2.82 -3.92
CA ASP A 110 1.60 3.60 -3.43
C ASP A 110 1.78 5.08 -3.81
N HIS A 111 1.05 5.94 -3.24
CA HIS A 111 0.98 7.38 -3.22
C HIS A 111 -0.33 7.91 -3.82
N GLU A 112 -0.30 8.91 -4.71
CA GLU A 112 -1.53 9.60 -5.16
C GLU A 112 -2.18 8.93 -6.38
N GLY A 113 -1.40 8.26 -7.22
CA GLY A 113 -1.88 7.60 -8.44
C GLY A 113 -2.38 6.17 -8.23
N GLU A 114 -2.66 5.48 -9.33
CA GLU A 114 -2.95 4.04 -9.34
C GLU A 114 -1.79 3.29 -10.00
N SER A 115 -1.05 2.54 -9.20
CA SER A 115 0.18 1.85 -9.65
C SER A 115 -0.07 0.88 -10.80
N LEU A 116 -1.23 0.20 -10.83
CA LEU A 116 -1.61 -0.71 -11.90
C LEU A 116 -1.84 -0.03 -13.27
N MET A 117 -1.94 1.30 -13.31
CA MET A 117 -1.96 2.04 -14.57
C MET A 117 -0.60 2.14 -15.24
N ASN A 118 0.50 1.86 -14.53
CA ASN A 118 1.80 1.80 -15.17
C ASN A 118 1.91 0.51 -16.02
N PRO A 119 2.10 0.60 -17.34
CA PRO A 119 2.18 -0.58 -18.20
C PRO A 119 3.37 -1.49 -17.85
N ARG A 120 4.39 -0.96 -17.17
CA ARG A 120 5.57 -1.71 -16.71
C ARG A 120 5.43 -2.22 -15.27
N PHE A 121 4.29 -2.05 -14.61
CA PHE A 121 4.12 -2.36 -13.19
C PHE A 121 4.67 -3.76 -12.81
N PHE A 122 4.26 -4.79 -13.51
CA PHE A 122 4.71 -6.16 -13.22
C PHE A 122 6.21 -6.36 -13.47
N GLN A 123 6.76 -5.72 -14.51
CA GLN A 123 8.19 -5.72 -14.77
C GLN A 123 8.95 -5.02 -13.63
N MET A 124 8.43 -3.91 -13.12
CA MET A 124 9.00 -3.22 -11.96
C MET A 124 9.00 -4.11 -10.71
N VAL A 125 7.95 -4.88 -10.47
CA VAL A 125 7.89 -5.84 -9.35
C VAL A 125 8.96 -6.92 -9.50
N GLU A 126 9.12 -7.49 -10.70
CA GLU A 126 10.13 -8.51 -11.00
C GLU A 126 11.55 -7.96 -10.79
N GLU A 127 11.85 -6.80 -11.38
CA GLU A 127 13.13 -6.11 -11.23
C GLU A 127 13.45 -5.74 -9.77
N ALA A 128 12.44 -5.40 -8.96
CA ALA A 128 12.60 -5.14 -7.53
C ALA A 128 13.03 -6.41 -6.77
N LYS A 129 12.39 -7.55 -7.06
CA LYS A 129 12.77 -8.86 -6.48
C LYS A 129 14.20 -9.22 -6.86
N GLU A 130 14.58 -9.06 -8.11
CA GLU A 130 15.96 -9.30 -8.59
C GLU A 130 16.98 -8.37 -7.92
N ALA A 131 16.54 -7.20 -7.48
CA ALA A 131 17.38 -6.26 -6.70
C ALA A 131 17.52 -6.65 -5.22
N GLY A 132 16.87 -7.72 -4.76
CA GLY A 132 16.93 -8.21 -3.38
C GLY A 132 15.91 -7.57 -2.44
N ILE A 133 14.88 -6.95 -2.99
CA ILE A 133 13.73 -6.44 -2.22
C ILE A 133 12.81 -7.62 -1.92
N ILE A 134 12.49 -7.81 -0.64
CA ILE A 134 11.76 -8.97 -0.13
C ILE A 134 10.35 -8.64 0.35
N ASP A 135 10.02 -7.37 0.48
CA ASP A 135 8.70 -6.90 0.92
C ASP A 135 8.17 -5.84 -0.04
N ILE A 136 7.23 -6.22 -0.90
CA ILE A 136 6.66 -5.34 -1.93
C ILE A 136 5.18 -5.18 -1.66
N TRP A 137 4.76 -3.96 -1.35
CA TRP A 137 3.38 -3.64 -1.05
C TRP A 137 2.74 -2.89 -2.21
N LEU A 138 1.49 -3.20 -2.48
CA LEU A 138 0.65 -2.50 -3.43
C LEU A 138 -0.57 -1.91 -2.71
N HIS A 139 -0.85 -0.63 -2.94
CA HIS A 139 -2.16 -0.05 -2.70
C HIS A 139 -2.87 0.13 -4.03
N THR A 140 -4.12 -0.30 -4.11
CA THR A 140 -4.92 -0.20 -5.33
C THR A 140 -6.37 0.10 -5.03
N ASN A 141 -7.00 0.83 -5.93
CA ASN A 141 -8.44 1.04 -5.89
C ASN A 141 -9.26 -0.16 -6.43
N ALA A 142 -8.60 -1.24 -6.79
CA ALA A 142 -9.14 -2.51 -7.26
C ALA A 142 -9.95 -2.45 -8.59
N ASN A 143 -10.21 -1.29 -9.17
CA ASN A 143 -11.03 -1.16 -10.38
C ASN A 143 -10.34 -1.64 -11.67
N LEU A 144 -9.08 -2.06 -11.59
CA LEU A 144 -8.33 -2.66 -12.70
C LEU A 144 -8.10 -4.17 -12.51
N LEU A 145 -8.63 -4.78 -11.44
CA LEU A 145 -8.40 -6.18 -11.10
C LEU A 145 -9.28 -7.12 -11.91
N THR A 146 -8.94 -7.32 -13.19
CA THR A 146 -9.49 -8.45 -13.95
C THR A 146 -8.96 -9.78 -13.38
N PRO A 147 -9.60 -10.93 -13.69
CA PRO A 147 -9.07 -12.23 -13.30
C PRO A 147 -7.59 -12.42 -13.70
N GLU A 148 -7.23 -12.01 -14.91
CA GLU A 148 -5.86 -12.13 -15.42
C GLU A 148 -4.86 -11.25 -14.65
N ILE A 149 -5.25 -10.03 -14.27
CA ILE A 149 -4.42 -9.15 -13.45
C ILE A 149 -4.31 -9.72 -12.04
N SER A 150 -5.38 -10.26 -11.48
CA SER A 150 -5.40 -10.89 -10.16
C SER A 150 -4.47 -12.10 -10.09
N GLU A 151 -4.52 -13.00 -11.07
CA GLU A 151 -3.60 -14.13 -11.18
C GLU A 151 -2.13 -13.66 -11.27
N ARG A 152 -1.86 -12.67 -12.12
CA ARG A 152 -0.51 -12.11 -12.24
C ARG A 152 -0.02 -11.47 -10.94
N LEU A 153 -0.90 -10.83 -10.16
CA LEU A 153 -0.53 -10.27 -8.86
C LEU A 153 -0.15 -11.37 -7.85
N ILE A 154 -0.91 -12.47 -7.81
CA ILE A 154 -0.61 -13.61 -6.96
C ILE A 154 0.78 -14.19 -7.30
N ASP A 155 1.07 -14.35 -8.58
CA ASP A 155 2.32 -14.94 -9.06
C ASP A 155 3.52 -13.97 -9.03
N SER A 156 3.26 -12.66 -8.95
CA SER A 156 4.31 -11.63 -9.09
C SER A 156 5.31 -11.61 -7.93
N GLY A 157 4.89 -12.05 -6.74
CA GLY A 157 5.69 -11.96 -5.52
C GLY A 157 5.48 -10.67 -4.73
N ILE A 158 4.41 -9.94 -4.99
CA ILE A 158 3.89 -8.92 -4.08
C ILE A 158 3.54 -9.61 -2.76
N THR A 159 3.99 -9.04 -1.65
CA THR A 159 3.84 -9.62 -0.32
C THR A 159 2.60 -9.10 0.40
N LYS A 160 2.10 -7.93 -0.01
CA LYS A 160 0.91 -7.33 0.59
C LYS A 160 0.14 -6.47 -0.40
N ILE A 161 -1.18 -6.61 -0.40
CA ILE A 161 -2.08 -5.73 -1.14
C ILE A 161 -3.06 -5.09 -0.18
N ASN A 162 -3.20 -3.76 -0.28
CA ASN A 162 -4.22 -2.99 0.41
C ASN A 162 -5.24 -2.48 -0.61
N PHE A 163 -6.49 -2.81 -0.38
CA PHE A 163 -7.61 -2.37 -1.22
C PHE A 163 -8.24 -1.09 -0.65
N SER A 164 -8.29 -0.05 -1.46
CA SER A 164 -8.82 1.27 -1.08
C SER A 164 -10.32 1.37 -1.41
N ILE A 165 -11.19 0.83 -0.56
CA ILE A 165 -12.64 0.68 -0.83
C ILE A 165 -13.47 1.87 -0.32
N ASP A 166 -13.26 2.32 0.93
CA ASP A 166 -13.87 3.48 1.61
C ASP A 166 -15.40 3.47 1.75
N ALA A 167 -16.13 2.47 1.23
CA ALA A 167 -17.57 2.42 1.32
C ALA A 167 -18.12 0.99 1.35
N THR A 168 -19.24 0.81 2.05
CA THR A 168 -19.97 -0.47 2.13
C THR A 168 -21.24 -0.48 1.29
N THR A 169 -21.63 0.64 0.70
CA THR A 169 -22.80 0.77 -0.17
C THR A 169 -22.44 1.51 -1.46
N GLU A 170 -23.04 1.11 -2.56
CA GLU A 170 -22.85 1.73 -3.88
C GLU A 170 -23.09 3.24 -3.83
N LYS A 171 -24.17 3.69 -3.22
CA LYS A 171 -24.51 5.11 -3.08
C LYS A 171 -23.41 5.94 -2.39
N THR A 172 -22.69 5.37 -1.43
CA THR A 172 -21.58 6.04 -0.74
C THR A 172 -20.32 5.94 -1.58
N TYR A 173 -20.08 4.78 -2.18
CA TYR A 173 -18.95 4.53 -3.05
C TYR A 173 -18.91 5.52 -4.23
N ASP A 174 -20.01 5.68 -4.97
CA ASP A 174 -20.11 6.59 -6.11
C ASP A 174 -19.76 8.06 -5.77
N LYS A 175 -19.96 8.43 -4.50
CA LYS A 175 -19.61 9.77 -4.02
C LYS A 175 -18.16 9.92 -3.65
N LEU A 176 -17.55 8.86 -3.13
CA LEU A 176 -16.18 8.89 -2.61
C LEU A 176 -15.17 8.41 -3.65
N ARG A 177 -15.54 7.44 -4.46
CA ARG A 177 -14.68 6.80 -5.46
C ARG A 177 -15.20 7.10 -6.89
N VAL A 178 -15.32 8.40 -7.20
CA VAL A 178 -15.89 8.87 -8.48
C VAL A 178 -15.15 8.25 -9.67
N GLY A 179 -15.90 7.58 -10.54
CA GLY A 179 -15.37 6.86 -11.71
C GLY A 179 -15.11 5.38 -11.50
N GLY A 180 -15.29 4.88 -10.26
CA GLY A 180 -15.16 3.46 -9.96
C GLY A 180 -16.46 2.69 -10.14
N ASP A 181 -16.35 1.37 -10.18
CA ASP A 181 -17.46 0.41 -10.24
C ASP A 181 -17.50 -0.37 -8.91
N PHE A 182 -18.50 -0.08 -8.08
CA PHE A 182 -18.66 -0.71 -6.76
C PHE A 182 -18.86 -2.22 -6.84
N ILE A 183 -19.58 -2.69 -7.85
CA ILE A 183 -19.88 -4.10 -8.02
C ILE A 183 -18.61 -4.84 -8.45
N PHE A 184 -17.92 -4.30 -9.45
CA PHE A 184 -16.68 -4.88 -9.95
C PHE A 184 -15.61 -4.97 -8.85
N GLU A 185 -15.37 -3.88 -8.12
CA GLU A 185 -14.41 -3.84 -7.03
C GLU A 185 -14.73 -4.89 -5.95
N ARG A 186 -15.98 -4.96 -5.51
CA ARG A 186 -16.43 -5.90 -4.50
C ARG A 186 -16.21 -7.36 -4.92
N TYR A 187 -16.49 -7.69 -6.17
CA TYR A 187 -16.25 -9.04 -6.71
C TYR A 187 -14.76 -9.34 -6.83
N SER A 188 -13.97 -8.40 -7.28
CA SER A 188 -12.52 -8.56 -7.45
C SER A 188 -11.84 -8.82 -6.10
N VAL A 189 -12.15 -8.05 -5.07
CA VAL A 189 -11.59 -8.21 -3.72
C VAL A 189 -12.05 -9.53 -3.08
N PHE A 190 -13.32 -9.91 -3.26
CA PHE A 190 -13.84 -11.16 -2.71
C PHE A 190 -13.24 -12.39 -3.40
N SER A 191 -13.12 -12.37 -4.72
CA SER A 191 -12.47 -13.43 -5.50
C SER A 191 -11.01 -13.62 -5.07
N TRP A 192 -10.30 -12.52 -4.84
CA TRP A 192 -8.91 -12.54 -4.39
C TRP A 192 -8.74 -13.20 -3.01
N SER A 193 -9.63 -12.88 -2.05
CA SER A 193 -9.60 -13.49 -0.72
C SER A 193 -9.86 -15.01 -0.74
N CYS A 194 -10.62 -15.52 -1.71
CA CYS A 194 -10.88 -16.94 -1.89
C CYS A 194 -9.73 -17.69 -2.58
N SER A 195 -8.86 -16.99 -3.31
CA SER A 195 -7.74 -17.61 -4.03
C SER A 195 -6.51 -17.84 -3.14
N LEU A 196 -6.50 -17.29 -1.92
CA LEU A 196 -5.42 -17.44 -0.93
C LEU A 196 -5.67 -18.56 0.09
N THR A 197 -6.79 -19.27 -0.01
CA THR A 197 -7.15 -20.44 0.85
C THR A 197 -6.95 -21.75 0.09
#